data_e79c4abd47dafbbafdc693281cceb36a
#
_entry.id   e79c4abd47dafbbafdc693281cceb36a
#
_cell.length_a   1.000
_cell.length_b   1.000
_cell.length_c   1.000
_cell.angle_alpha   90.00
_cell.angle_beta   90.00
_cell.angle_gamma   90.00
#
_symmetry.space_group_name_H-M   'P 1'
#
loop_
_entity.id
_entity.type
_entity.pdbx_description
1 polymer ?
#
loop_
_entity_poly.entity_id
_entity_poly.type
_entity_poly.pdbx_seq_one_letter_code
_entity_poly.pdbx_strand_id
1 'polypeptide(L)'
;MIDLHMHTTYSDGTESCTTVLKKCQEKNLDVISITDHNTALVYKELEKTDIPSLFKGHIIPGIELNTKALNIPIEILGYGIDYKKMNELVKNVYIPATERNKIEIKRLYDKCLKAGIYLDKNCLDNYNPEMFASVFFHNEITKHEENQKLLSEEAWNSSKIFYRQYMSDPKTPLYVEMDDFVPDFETASNLVRQAGGLVFIPHIFEYKKNAEPILDYILQNFQIDGIECYYTTFTEEQHEKLLKLCNERNLFISGGSDFHGTIKPDVDIGTGYGNLKIPNEIIIPWENKIKYFTPLHKSIEYSR
;
A
#
# COMPACT_ATOMS: atom_id res chain seq x y z
N MET A 1 -1.94 -22.10 1.69
CA MET A 1 -1.94 -20.82 2.42
C MET A 1 -1.75 -19.70 1.41
N ILE A 2 -2.37 -18.54 1.59
CA ILE A 2 -2.30 -17.41 0.63
C ILE A 2 -1.84 -16.13 1.30
N ASP A 3 -1.37 -15.17 0.49
CA ASP A 3 -1.09 -13.79 0.90
C ASP A 3 -1.41 -12.86 -0.26
N LEU A 4 -2.44 -12.03 -0.10
CA LEU A 4 -2.96 -11.22 -1.18
C LEU A 4 -2.63 -9.72 -1.03
N HIS A 5 -1.75 -9.35 -0.09
CA HIS A 5 -1.39 -7.97 0.17
C HIS A 5 0.10 -7.84 0.52
N MET A 6 0.89 -7.45 -0.46
CA MET A 6 2.35 -7.31 -0.34
C MET A 6 2.87 -6.20 -1.25
N HIS A 7 3.95 -5.55 -0.81
CA HIS A 7 4.60 -4.46 -1.51
C HIS A 7 6.03 -4.78 -1.93
N THR A 8 6.47 -4.14 -3.00
CA THR A 8 7.82 -4.29 -3.56
C THR A 8 8.49 -2.93 -3.72
N THR A 9 9.70 -2.91 -4.28
CA THR A 9 10.42 -1.68 -4.64
C THR A 9 9.74 -0.86 -5.76
N TYR A 10 8.60 -1.31 -6.29
CA TYR A 10 7.79 -0.52 -7.20
C TYR A 10 6.92 0.53 -6.50
N SER A 11 6.72 0.38 -5.18
CA SER A 11 6.11 1.40 -4.32
C SER A 11 7.02 1.71 -3.13
N ASP A 12 6.65 1.28 -1.95
CA ASP A 12 7.33 1.56 -0.69
C ASP A 12 7.86 0.31 0.02
N GLY A 13 7.74 -0.87 -0.59
CA GLY A 13 8.45 -2.05 -0.14
C GLY A 13 9.96 -1.96 -0.42
N THR A 14 10.77 -2.64 0.38
CA THR A 14 12.23 -2.61 0.24
C THR A 14 12.81 -3.78 -0.53
N GLU A 15 11.97 -4.73 -0.95
CA GLU A 15 12.42 -5.92 -1.64
C GLU A 15 11.97 -5.97 -3.09
N SER A 16 12.83 -6.52 -3.97
CA SER A 16 12.47 -6.73 -5.37
C SER A 16 11.37 -7.78 -5.52
N CYS A 17 10.61 -7.74 -6.59
CA CYS A 17 9.57 -8.73 -6.86
C CYS A 17 10.14 -10.17 -6.91
N THR A 18 11.35 -10.36 -7.42
CA THR A 18 12.02 -11.67 -7.46
C THR A 18 12.35 -12.18 -6.06
N THR A 19 12.72 -11.30 -5.13
CA THR A 19 12.96 -11.66 -3.72
C THR A 19 11.64 -12.02 -3.03
N VAL A 20 10.59 -11.22 -3.27
CA VAL A 20 9.24 -11.50 -2.75
C VAL A 20 8.74 -12.86 -3.23
N LEU A 21 8.87 -13.20 -4.53
CA LEU A 21 8.49 -14.49 -5.07
C LEU A 21 9.23 -15.66 -4.40
N LYS A 22 10.55 -15.54 -4.16
CA LYS A 22 11.33 -16.56 -3.46
C LYS A 22 10.84 -16.77 -2.04
N LYS A 23 10.59 -15.70 -1.31
CA LYS A 23 10.03 -15.77 0.06
C LYS A 23 8.66 -16.44 0.07
N CYS A 24 7.78 -16.10 -0.88
CA CYS A 24 6.48 -16.77 -1.06
C CYS A 24 6.65 -18.28 -1.29
N GLN A 25 7.64 -18.69 -2.08
CA GLN A 25 7.96 -20.10 -2.31
C GLN A 25 8.47 -20.78 -1.05
N GLU A 26 9.35 -20.14 -0.29
CA GLU A 26 9.89 -20.65 1.00
C GLU A 26 8.76 -20.85 2.03
N LYS A 27 7.76 -19.97 2.02
CA LYS A 27 6.55 -20.07 2.87
C LYS A 27 5.50 -21.04 2.34
N ASN A 28 5.72 -21.68 1.19
CA ASN A 28 4.79 -22.60 0.53
C ASN A 28 3.40 -21.96 0.32
N LEU A 29 3.36 -20.73 -0.15
CA LEU A 29 2.11 -20.07 -0.50
C LEU A 29 1.57 -20.64 -1.80
N ASP A 30 0.25 -20.81 -1.88
CA ASP A 30 -0.44 -21.35 -3.07
C ASP A 30 -0.90 -20.24 -4.02
N VAL A 31 -1.34 -19.11 -3.45
CA VAL A 31 -1.80 -17.93 -4.20
C VAL A 31 -1.30 -16.67 -3.55
N ILE A 32 -0.84 -15.73 -4.36
CA ILE A 32 -0.34 -14.43 -3.90
C ILE A 32 -0.87 -13.29 -4.77
N SER A 33 -0.83 -12.07 -4.20
CA SER A 33 -1.00 -10.84 -4.97
C SER A 33 0.03 -9.80 -4.52
N ILE A 34 0.71 -9.17 -5.47
CA ILE A 34 1.54 -8.00 -5.23
C ILE A 34 0.67 -6.78 -5.50
N THR A 35 0.57 -5.89 -4.52
CA THR A 35 -0.39 -4.79 -4.51
C THR A 35 0.27 -3.44 -4.29
N ASP A 36 1.33 -3.17 -5.03
CA ASP A 36 2.09 -1.91 -4.94
C ASP A 36 1.19 -0.66 -5.01
N HIS A 37 1.52 0.38 -4.24
CA HIS A 37 0.74 1.61 -4.17
C HIS A 37 0.71 2.37 -5.51
N ASN A 38 -0.48 2.61 -6.03
CA ASN A 38 -0.77 3.43 -7.21
C ASN A 38 -0.03 3.00 -8.48
N THR A 39 0.45 1.76 -8.54
CA THR A 39 1.18 1.21 -9.69
C THR A 39 1.01 -0.30 -9.82
N ALA A 40 0.92 -0.79 -11.04
CA ALA A 40 0.97 -2.21 -11.36
C ALA A 40 2.18 -2.53 -12.27
N LEU A 41 3.25 -1.72 -12.17
CA LEU A 41 4.45 -1.87 -13.01
C LEU A 41 5.24 -3.14 -12.69
N VAL A 42 5.13 -3.68 -11.47
CA VAL A 42 5.73 -4.96 -11.08
C VAL A 42 5.37 -6.08 -12.06
N TYR A 43 4.15 -6.09 -12.59
CA TYR A 43 3.70 -7.11 -13.54
C TYR A 43 4.37 -7.02 -14.90
N LYS A 44 4.92 -5.85 -15.31
CA LYS A 44 5.77 -5.73 -16.51
C LYS A 44 7.15 -6.37 -16.33
N GLU A 45 7.69 -6.34 -15.12
CA GLU A 45 8.91 -7.07 -14.78
C GLU A 45 8.64 -8.56 -14.74
N LEU A 46 7.54 -8.98 -14.11
CA LEU A 46 7.13 -10.38 -14.00
C LEU A 46 6.87 -11.03 -15.38
N GLU A 47 6.42 -10.28 -16.39
CA GLU A 47 6.32 -10.80 -17.78
C GLU A 47 7.65 -11.33 -18.33
N LYS A 48 8.76 -10.75 -17.87
CA LYS A 48 10.12 -11.07 -18.34
C LYS A 48 10.87 -12.00 -17.37
N THR A 49 10.25 -12.34 -16.25
CA THR A 49 10.84 -13.14 -15.18
C THR A 49 10.50 -14.62 -15.38
N ASP A 50 11.46 -15.50 -15.16
CA ASP A 50 11.21 -16.95 -15.08
C ASP A 50 10.54 -17.28 -13.75
N ILE A 51 9.26 -16.96 -13.64
CA ILE A 51 8.44 -17.16 -12.43
C ILE A 51 8.48 -18.62 -11.94
N PRO A 52 8.32 -19.66 -12.80
CA PRO A 52 8.32 -21.05 -12.36
C PRO A 52 9.60 -21.46 -11.61
N SER A 53 10.74 -20.80 -11.88
CA SER A 53 11.98 -21.07 -11.13
C SER A 53 12.00 -20.43 -9.75
N LEU A 54 11.13 -19.44 -9.48
CA LEU A 54 11.10 -18.66 -8.26
C LEU A 54 9.90 -18.99 -7.38
N PHE A 55 8.73 -19.18 -8.01
CA PHE A 55 7.46 -19.42 -7.33
C PHE A 55 6.55 -20.33 -8.18
N LYS A 56 5.99 -21.37 -7.56
CA LYS A 56 5.17 -22.39 -8.24
C LYS A 56 3.67 -22.18 -8.08
N GLY A 57 3.27 -21.31 -7.17
CA GLY A 57 1.86 -20.96 -6.94
C GLY A 57 1.27 -20.05 -8.01
N HIS A 58 0.09 -19.55 -7.73
CA HIS A 58 -0.64 -18.65 -8.62
C HIS A 58 -0.47 -17.19 -8.18
N ILE A 59 -0.46 -16.28 -9.15
CA ILE A 59 -0.37 -14.85 -8.92
C ILE A 59 -1.67 -14.19 -9.39
N ILE A 60 -2.34 -13.45 -8.51
CA ILE A 60 -3.47 -12.60 -8.86
C ILE A 60 -2.91 -11.19 -9.09
N PRO A 61 -3.07 -10.60 -10.29
CA PRO A 61 -2.68 -9.22 -10.50
C PRO A 61 -3.46 -8.28 -9.58
N GLY A 62 -2.75 -7.55 -8.73
CA GLY A 62 -3.35 -6.63 -7.77
C GLY A 62 -2.74 -5.23 -7.81
N ILE A 63 -3.35 -4.35 -7.06
CA ILE A 63 -2.89 -2.97 -6.83
C ILE A 63 -3.51 -2.46 -5.54
N GLU A 64 -2.80 -1.62 -4.81
CA GLU A 64 -3.38 -0.82 -3.75
C GLU A 64 -3.43 0.65 -4.20
N LEU A 65 -4.61 1.27 -4.13
CA LEU A 65 -4.82 2.64 -4.56
C LEU A 65 -5.12 3.54 -3.36
N ASN A 66 -4.36 4.61 -3.22
CA ASN A 66 -4.67 5.67 -2.28
C ASN A 66 -5.93 6.41 -2.72
N THR A 67 -6.84 6.65 -1.81
CA THR A 67 -8.10 7.35 -2.04
C THR A 67 -8.54 8.09 -0.78
N LYS A 68 -9.75 8.65 -0.77
CA LYS A 68 -10.33 9.28 0.42
C LYS A 68 -11.82 9.00 0.52
N ALA A 69 -12.29 8.81 1.76
CA ALA A 69 -13.69 8.76 2.12
C ALA A 69 -13.93 9.67 3.32
N LEU A 70 -15.04 10.42 3.34
CA LEU A 70 -15.31 11.41 4.40
C LEU A 70 -14.17 12.45 4.59
N ASN A 71 -13.45 12.76 3.51
CA ASN A 71 -12.22 13.57 3.53
C ASN A 71 -11.08 12.98 4.39
N ILE A 72 -11.11 11.68 4.67
CA ILE A 72 -10.05 10.96 5.36
C ILE A 72 -9.29 10.14 4.31
N PRO A 73 -7.96 10.25 4.22
CA PRO A 73 -7.15 9.37 3.39
C PRO A 73 -7.34 7.91 3.79
N ILE A 74 -7.63 7.08 2.81
CA ILE A 74 -7.78 5.63 2.94
C ILE A 74 -7.21 4.94 1.70
N GLU A 75 -7.28 3.63 1.67
CA GLU A 75 -6.81 2.80 0.57
C GLU A 75 -7.90 1.83 0.10
N ILE A 76 -7.77 1.35 -1.14
CA ILE A 76 -8.55 0.25 -1.68
C ILE A 76 -7.63 -0.74 -2.37
N LEU A 77 -7.96 -2.02 -2.28
CA LEU A 77 -7.29 -3.08 -3.05
C LEU A 77 -8.09 -3.40 -4.32
N GLY A 78 -7.37 -3.56 -5.41
CA GLY A 78 -7.91 -4.06 -6.66
C GLY A 78 -7.33 -5.43 -6.98
N TYR A 79 -8.16 -6.45 -7.19
CA TYR A 79 -7.71 -7.80 -7.55
C TYR A 79 -8.19 -8.23 -8.92
N GLY A 80 -7.37 -9.00 -9.63
CA GLY A 80 -7.69 -9.53 -10.96
C GLY A 80 -7.68 -8.49 -12.07
N ILE A 81 -6.94 -7.41 -11.87
CA ILE A 81 -6.83 -6.29 -12.81
C ILE A 81 -6.09 -6.66 -14.10
N ASP A 82 -6.48 -6.08 -15.22
CA ASP A 82 -5.59 -5.94 -16.37
C ASP A 82 -4.54 -4.88 -16.02
N TYR A 83 -3.35 -5.33 -15.60
CA TYR A 83 -2.27 -4.45 -15.14
C TYR A 83 -1.74 -3.51 -16.23
N LYS A 84 -1.87 -3.85 -17.53
CA LYS A 84 -1.48 -2.94 -18.62
C LYS A 84 -2.43 -1.77 -18.69
N LYS A 85 -3.72 -2.08 -18.68
CA LYS A 85 -4.77 -1.06 -18.65
C LYS A 85 -4.72 -0.24 -17.37
N MET A 86 -4.53 -0.89 -16.23
CA MET A 86 -4.39 -0.19 -14.94
C MET A 86 -3.24 0.81 -14.96
N ASN A 87 -2.05 0.43 -15.45
CA ASN A 87 -0.91 1.32 -15.56
C ASN A 87 -1.16 2.55 -16.46
N GLU A 88 -2.02 2.43 -17.46
CA GLU A 88 -2.42 3.61 -18.26
C GLU A 88 -3.45 4.49 -17.52
N LEU A 89 -4.38 3.87 -16.81
CA LEU A 89 -5.41 4.59 -16.06
C LEU A 89 -4.82 5.40 -14.90
N VAL A 90 -3.95 4.80 -14.10
CA VAL A 90 -3.36 5.47 -12.92
C VAL A 90 -2.52 6.69 -13.29
N LYS A 91 -1.85 6.70 -14.44
CA LYS A 91 -1.06 7.85 -14.92
C LYS A 91 -1.90 9.13 -15.10
N ASN A 92 -3.19 8.98 -15.37
CA ASN A 92 -4.07 10.12 -15.62
C ASN A 92 -4.68 10.69 -14.32
N VAL A 93 -4.57 9.96 -13.22
CA VAL A 93 -5.21 10.29 -11.94
C VAL A 93 -4.19 10.54 -10.84
N TYR A 94 -3.15 9.72 -10.79
CA TYR A 94 -2.09 9.84 -9.78
C TYR A 94 -0.86 10.51 -10.37
N ILE A 95 -0.34 11.51 -9.68
CA ILE A 95 0.96 12.09 -10.03
C ILE A 95 2.07 11.08 -9.68
N PRO A 96 3.15 11.02 -10.46
CA PRO A 96 4.31 10.19 -10.11
C PRO A 96 4.83 10.49 -8.70
N ALA A 97 5.29 9.47 -7.99
CA ALA A 97 5.82 9.63 -6.63
C ALA A 97 6.92 10.69 -6.56
N THR A 98 7.80 10.74 -7.56
CA THR A 98 8.86 11.76 -7.65
C THR A 98 8.32 13.18 -7.77
N GLU A 99 7.21 13.40 -8.47
CA GLU A 99 6.57 14.72 -8.56
C GLU A 99 5.84 15.07 -7.27
N ARG A 100 5.14 14.08 -6.67
CA ARG A 100 4.52 14.24 -5.35
C ARG A 100 5.56 14.63 -4.31
N ASN A 101 6.70 13.95 -4.27
CA ASN A 101 7.78 14.23 -3.34
C ASN A 101 8.36 15.64 -3.55
N LYS A 102 8.49 16.13 -4.79
CA LYS A 102 8.93 17.52 -5.08
C LYS A 102 7.95 18.56 -4.56
N ILE A 103 6.66 18.27 -4.55
CA ILE A 103 5.65 19.18 -3.99
C ILE A 103 5.68 19.13 -2.48
N GLU A 104 5.70 17.93 -1.90
CA GLU A 104 5.76 17.71 -0.46
C GLU A 104 6.98 18.41 0.16
N ILE A 105 8.17 18.27 -0.46
CA ILE A 105 9.41 18.87 0.03
C ILE A 105 9.31 20.39 0.14
N LYS A 106 8.69 21.05 -0.84
CA LYS A 106 8.49 22.52 -0.81
C LYS A 106 7.53 22.94 0.29
N ARG A 107 6.39 22.23 0.40
CA ARG A 107 5.40 22.49 1.46
C ARG A 107 6.01 22.27 2.85
N LEU A 108 6.81 21.23 3.01
CA LEU A 108 7.48 20.92 4.27
C LEU A 108 8.56 21.94 4.62
N TYR A 109 9.34 22.43 3.64
CA TYR A 109 10.30 23.52 3.84
C TYR A 109 9.63 24.75 4.45
N ASP A 110 8.50 25.18 3.87
CA ASP A 110 7.74 26.31 4.40
C ASP A 110 7.21 26.07 5.82
N LYS A 111 6.80 24.84 6.13
CA LYS A 111 6.38 24.44 7.48
C LYS A 111 7.54 24.48 8.47
N CYS A 112 8.72 23.98 8.09
CA CYS A 112 9.92 24.03 8.92
C CYS A 112 10.29 25.49 9.29
N LEU A 113 10.31 26.38 8.30
CA LEU A 113 10.60 27.80 8.53
C LEU A 113 9.57 28.45 9.48
N LYS A 114 8.27 28.16 9.28
CA LYS A 114 7.19 28.66 10.16
C LYS A 114 7.29 28.09 11.58
N ALA A 115 7.81 26.90 11.75
CA ALA A 115 8.06 26.27 13.05
C ALA A 115 9.34 26.77 13.73
N GLY A 116 10.09 27.71 13.11
CA GLY A 116 11.33 28.23 13.61
C GLY A 116 12.54 27.31 13.49
N ILE A 117 12.42 26.28 12.66
CA ILE A 117 13.51 25.35 12.36
C ILE A 117 14.49 26.05 11.41
N TYR A 118 15.75 26.05 11.76
CA TYR A 118 16.81 26.54 10.90
C TYR A 118 17.18 25.54 9.85
N LEU A 119 17.26 25.98 8.60
CA LEU A 119 17.67 25.19 7.42
C LEU A 119 18.60 26.03 6.55
N ASP A 120 19.55 25.38 5.88
CA ASP A 120 20.38 26.07 4.89
C ASP A 120 19.52 26.58 3.73
N LYS A 121 19.82 27.79 3.25
CA LYS A 121 19.03 28.47 2.20
C LYS A 121 18.83 27.63 0.93
N ASN A 122 19.81 26.82 0.58
CA ASN A 122 19.84 26.03 -0.66
C ASN A 122 19.74 24.52 -0.36
N CYS A 123 19.22 24.11 0.80
CA CYS A 123 19.16 22.70 1.16
C CYS A 123 18.36 21.89 0.14
N LEU A 124 17.31 22.47 -0.46
CA LEU A 124 16.47 21.81 -1.46
C LEU A 124 17.19 21.51 -2.78
N ASP A 125 18.27 22.21 -3.10
CA ASP A 125 19.02 22.01 -4.36
C ASP A 125 19.67 20.60 -4.41
N ASN A 126 19.88 19.97 -3.25
CA ASN A 126 20.47 18.64 -3.13
C ASN A 126 19.42 17.55 -2.89
N TYR A 127 18.13 17.85 -3.01
CA TYR A 127 17.10 16.87 -2.78
C TYR A 127 17.01 15.85 -3.91
N ASN A 128 17.10 14.56 -3.54
CA ASN A 128 16.78 13.46 -4.45
C ASN A 128 15.29 13.12 -4.35
N PRO A 129 14.46 13.29 -5.40
CA PRO A 129 13.03 13.00 -5.36
C PRO A 129 12.66 11.53 -5.12
N GLU A 130 13.61 10.62 -5.18
CA GLU A 130 13.41 9.21 -4.80
C GLU A 130 13.54 8.98 -3.27
N MET A 131 14.03 9.99 -2.54
CA MET A 131 14.12 9.95 -1.09
C MET A 131 12.84 10.49 -0.47
N PHE A 132 12.34 9.85 0.58
CA PHE A 132 11.22 10.38 1.36
C PHE A 132 11.54 11.76 1.95
N ALA A 133 10.60 12.69 1.83
CA ALA A 133 10.74 14.06 2.34
C ALA A 133 11.08 14.08 3.85
N SER A 134 10.48 13.17 4.63
CA SER A 134 10.75 13.05 6.07
C SER A 134 12.20 12.69 6.38
N VAL A 135 12.79 11.78 5.61
CA VAL A 135 14.20 11.37 5.78
C VAL A 135 15.12 12.52 5.41
N PHE A 136 14.83 13.18 4.28
CA PHE A 136 15.62 14.34 3.84
C PHE A 136 15.61 15.44 4.89
N PHE A 137 14.43 15.87 5.33
CA PHE A 137 14.34 16.96 6.32
C PHE A 137 14.89 16.60 7.69
N HIS A 138 14.72 15.36 8.14
CA HIS A 138 15.37 14.90 9.34
C HIS A 138 16.89 15.10 9.25
N ASN A 139 17.50 14.70 8.13
CA ASN A 139 18.94 14.85 7.90
C ASN A 139 19.34 16.35 7.84
N GLU A 140 18.55 17.20 7.16
CA GLU A 140 18.86 18.64 7.08
C GLU A 140 18.71 19.34 8.43
N ILE A 141 17.67 19.01 9.19
CA ILE A 141 17.40 19.59 10.52
C ILE A 141 18.51 19.24 11.51
N THR A 142 18.95 17.97 11.50
CA THR A 142 19.95 17.48 12.48
C THR A 142 21.38 17.90 12.16
N LYS A 143 21.65 18.54 11.03
CA LYS A 143 22.94 19.23 10.77
C LYS A 143 23.17 20.43 11.69
N HIS A 144 22.11 21.00 12.25
CA HIS A 144 22.12 22.24 13.01
C HIS A 144 21.70 21.99 14.46
N GLU A 145 22.67 21.96 15.39
CA GLU A 145 22.45 21.68 16.82
C GLU A 145 21.42 22.62 17.48
N GLU A 146 21.28 23.86 16.97
CA GLU A 146 20.28 24.80 17.45
C GLU A 146 18.83 24.32 17.29
N ASN A 147 18.59 23.37 16.36
CA ASN A 147 17.26 22.75 16.15
C ASN A 147 16.95 21.70 17.20
N GLN A 148 17.94 21.15 17.91
CA GLN A 148 17.74 20.03 18.83
C GLN A 148 16.66 20.33 19.89
N LYS A 149 16.60 21.56 20.36
CA LYS A 149 15.60 22.03 21.36
C LYS A 149 14.15 22.04 20.83
N LEU A 150 13.95 21.89 19.51
CA LEU A 150 12.63 21.90 18.84
C LEU A 150 12.08 20.49 18.63
N LEU A 151 12.90 19.46 18.83
CA LEU A 151 12.52 18.08 18.66
C LEU A 151 12.68 17.30 19.97
N SER A 152 11.96 16.19 20.12
CA SER A 152 12.24 15.22 21.17
C SER A 152 13.57 14.51 20.91
N GLU A 153 14.21 13.99 21.94
CA GLU A 153 15.47 13.24 21.82
C GLU A 153 15.32 12.03 20.87
N GLU A 154 14.20 11.33 20.96
CA GLU A 154 13.92 10.17 20.09
C GLU A 154 13.76 10.59 18.62
N ALA A 155 13.06 11.70 18.37
CA ALA A 155 12.88 12.24 17.02
C ALA A 155 14.16 12.83 16.44
N TRP A 156 15.03 13.39 17.29
CA TRP A 156 16.36 13.86 16.88
C TRP A 156 17.24 12.72 16.39
N ASN A 157 17.13 11.54 17.01
CA ASN A 157 17.96 10.39 16.70
C ASN A 157 17.33 9.41 15.67
N SER A 158 16.08 9.66 15.21
CA SER A 158 15.38 8.72 14.32
C SER A 158 14.42 9.44 13.37
N SER A 159 14.69 9.34 12.07
CA SER A 159 13.79 9.87 11.03
C SER A 159 12.40 9.23 11.06
N LYS A 160 12.28 7.95 11.46
CA LYS A 160 11.01 7.26 11.64
C LYS A 160 10.19 7.85 12.77
N ILE A 161 10.83 8.15 13.92
CA ILE A 161 10.16 8.78 15.06
C ILE A 161 9.82 10.23 14.74
N PHE A 162 10.75 10.96 14.09
CA PHE A 162 10.51 12.30 13.58
C PHE A 162 9.25 12.35 12.71
N TYR A 163 9.14 11.46 11.71
CA TYR A 163 7.93 11.35 10.89
C TYR A 163 6.68 11.15 11.75
N ARG A 164 6.70 10.15 12.65
CA ARG A 164 5.54 9.82 13.48
C ARG A 164 5.10 10.94 14.41
N GLN A 165 6.03 11.65 15.00
CA GLN A 165 5.73 12.69 16.00
C GLN A 165 5.42 14.05 15.39
N TYR A 166 5.99 14.37 14.21
CA TYR A 166 5.95 15.72 13.66
C TYR A 166 5.25 15.84 12.31
N MET A 167 5.09 14.77 11.54
CA MET A 167 4.59 14.83 10.16
C MET A 167 3.35 13.99 9.90
N SER A 168 3.09 12.92 10.67
CA SER A 168 2.03 11.94 10.37
C SER A 168 0.64 12.31 10.85
N ASP A 169 0.48 13.31 11.71
CA ASP A 169 -0.80 13.73 12.27
C ASP A 169 -1.10 15.18 11.86
N PRO A 170 -2.32 15.49 11.35
CA PRO A 170 -2.74 16.85 11.00
C PRO A 170 -2.59 17.88 12.11
N LYS A 171 -2.50 17.45 13.36
CA LYS A 171 -2.30 18.31 14.53
C LYS A 171 -0.83 18.68 14.77
N THR A 172 0.10 18.04 14.08
CA THR A 172 1.52 18.29 14.24
C THR A 172 1.98 19.46 13.37
N PRO A 173 3.00 20.22 13.81
CA PRO A 173 3.39 21.46 13.15
C PRO A 173 3.99 21.26 11.74
N LEU A 174 4.54 20.10 11.46
CA LEU A 174 5.18 19.79 10.19
C LEU A 174 4.30 18.89 9.29
N TYR A 175 3.05 18.64 9.67
CA TYR A 175 2.14 17.92 8.81
C TYR A 175 1.93 18.67 7.49
N VAL A 176 2.10 17.97 6.39
CA VAL A 176 1.88 18.47 5.03
C VAL A 176 0.66 17.79 4.47
N GLU A 177 -0.38 18.56 4.19
CA GLU A 177 -1.56 18.08 3.51
C GLU A 177 -1.24 17.81 2.04
N MET A 178 -1.48 16.57 1.58
CA MET A 178 -1.25 16.12 0.20
C MET A 178 -2.54 15.56 -0.43
N ASP A 179 -3.69 15.85 0.16
CA ASP A 179 -5.00 15.30 -0.22
C ASP A 179 -5.49 15.82 -1.59
N ASP A 180 -4.92 16.93 -2.09
CA ASP A 180 -5.21 17.47 -3.43
C ASP A 180 -4.86 16.47 -4.55
N PHE A 181 -3.96 15.53 -4.27
CA PHE A 181 -3.42 14.57 -5.23
C PHE A 181 -3.99 13.15 -5.05
N VAL A 182 -4.95 13.01 -4.15
CA VAL A 182 -5.60 11.73 -3.87
C VAL A 182 -7.03 11.81 -4.41
N PRO A 183 -7.43 10.91 -5.35
CA PRO A 183 -8.78 10.89 -5.87
C PRO A 183 -9.79 10.48 -4.80
N ASP A 184 -11.07 10.79 -5.01
CA ASP A 184 -12.13 10.25 -4.18
C ASP A 184 -12.33 8.74 -4.40
N PHE A 185 -13.09 8.12 -3.50
CA PHE A 185 -13.36 6.69 -3.51
C PHE A 185 -14.00 6.21 -4.81
N GLU A 186 -14.93 6.98 -5.36
CA GLU A 186 -15.62 6.63 -6.60
C GLU A 186 -14.65 6.60 -7.78
N THR A 187 -13.79 7.60 -7.89
CA THR A 187 -12.77 7.67 -8.94
C THR A 187 -11.80 6.48 -8.82
N ALA A 188 -11.25 6.23 -7.63
CA ALA A 188 -10.29 5.13 -7.44
C ALA A 188 -10.93 3.75 -7.70
N SER A 189 -12.13 3.50 -7.18
CA SER A 189 -12.86 2.24 -7.42
C SER A 189 -13.19 2.03 -8.90
N ASN A 190 -13.55 3.11 -9.61
CA ASN A 190 -13.81 3.06 -11.05
C ASN A 190 -12.55 2.71 -11.87
N LEU A 191 -11.34 3.10 -11.45
CA LEU A 191 -10.10 2.65 -12.11
C LEU A 191 -9.96 1.13 -12.03
N VAL A 192 -10.16 0.55 -10.83
CA VAL A 192 -10.11 -0.90 -10.63
C VAL A 192 -11.13 -1.61 -11.53
N ARG A 193 -12.37 -1.12 -11.55
CA ARG A 193 -13.44 -1.71 -12.38
C ARG A 193 -13.17 -1.58 -13.87
N GLN A 194 -12.69 -0.43 -14.33
CA GLN A 194 -12.29 -0.24 -15.72
C GLN A 194 -11.16 -1.19 -16.13
N ALA A 195 -10.25 -1.52 -15.21
CA ALA A 195 -9.23 -2.53 -15.44
C ALA A 195 -9.74 -3.97 -15.31
N GLY A 196 -11.05 -4.17 -15.07
CA GLY A 196 -11.69 -5.48 -14.96
C GLY A 196 -11.49 -6.17 -13.61
N GLY A 197 -10.99 -5.45 -12.62
CA GLY A 197 -10.74 -5.97 -11.27
C GLY A 197 -11.92 -5.84 -10.31
N LEU A 198 -11.78 -6.50 -9.18
CA LEU A 198 -12.68 -6.43 -8.03
C LEU A 198 -12.13 -5.47 -6.97
N VAL A 199 -13.02 -4.71 -6.31
CA VAL A 199 -12.69 -3.68 -5.32
C VAL A 199 -12.87 -4.23 -3.92
N PHE A 200 -11.80 -4.16 -3.10
CA PHE A 200 -11.81 -4.59 -1.72
C PHE A 200 -11.36 -3.44 -0.79
N ILE A 201 -11.87 -3.44 0.44
CA ILE A 201 -11.44 -2.51 1.49
C ILE A 201 -10.33 -3.18 2.29
N PRO A 202 -9.09 -2.66 2.26
CA PRO A 202 -7.98 -3.18 3.06
C PRO A 202 -8.06 -2.72 4.52
N HIS A 203 -7.39 -3.42 5.39
CA HIS A 203 -6.98 -3.07 6.78
C HIS A 203 -7.82 -1.98 7.48
N ILE A 204 -9.14 -2.03 7.39
CA ILE A 204 -10.06 -0.96 7.82
C ILE A 204 -9.83 -0.49 9.27
N PHE A 205 -9.39 -1.37 10.18
CA PHE A 205 -9.18 -0.98 11.58
C PHE A 205 -7.88 -0.20 11.82
N GLU A 206 -6.99 -0.09 10.80
CA GLU A 206 -5.84 0.82 10.88
C GLU A 206 -6.29 2.29 10.96
N TYR A 207 -7.49 2.62 10.49
CA TYR A 207 -8.09 3.96 10.64
C TYR A 207 -8.67 4.22 12.04
N LYS A 208 -8.48 3.29 13.00
CA LYS A 208 -8.78 3.41 14.45
C LYS A 208 -10.22 3.88 14.69
N LYS A 209 -10.40 5.03 15.37
CA LYS A 209 -11.73 5.59 15.66
C LYS A 209 -12.56 5.95 14.43
N ASN A 210 -11.93 6.10 13.27
CA ASN A 210 -12.59 6.42 12.02
C ASN A 210 -12.99 5.16 11.23
N ALA A 211 -12.57 3.97 11.64
CA ALA A 211 -12.78 2.72 10.91
C ALA A 211 -14.26 2.43 10.63
N GLU A 212 -15.08 2.43 11.67
CA GLU A 212 -16.51 2.17 11.52
C GLU A 212 -17.26 3.25 10.73
N PRO A 213 -17.08 4.56 11.02
CA PRO A 213 -17.66 5.61 10.20
C PRO A 213 -17.29 5.53 8.71
N ILE A 214 -16.04 5.21 8.39
CA ILE A 214 -15.56 5.05 7.01
C ILE A 214 -16.24 3.83 6.36
N LEU A 215 -16.22 2.68 7.05
CA LEU A 215 -16.78 1.44 6.52
C LEU A 215 -18.27 1.58 6.27
N ASP A 216 -19.02 2.15 7.21
CA ASP A 216 -20.45 2.39 7.07
C ASP A 216 -20.76 3.33 5.91
N TYR A 217 -19.99 4.41 5.78
CA TYR A 217 -20.13 5.35 4.67
C TYR A 217 -19.89 4.68 3.32
N ILE A 218 -18.83 3.87 3.20
CA ILE A 218 -18.51 3.15 1.97
C ILE A 218 -19.63 2.17 1.62
N LEU A 219 -20.07 1.35 2.59
CA LEU A 219 -21.12 0.35 2.37
C LEU A 219 -22.50 0.93 2.04
N GLN A 220 -22.76 2.18 2.42
CA GLN A 220 -24.02 2.87 2.12
C GLN A 220 -24.01 3.59 0.76
N ASN A 221 -22.85 4.06 0.30
CA ASN A 221 -22.76 4.96 -0.84
C ASN A 221 -22.08 4.35 -2.07
N PHE A 222 -21.31 3.25 -1.91
CA PHE A 222 -20.53 2.68 -3.00
C PHE A 222 -20.73 1.18 -3.08
N GLN A 223 -20.50 0.65 -4.27
CA GLN A 223 -20.47 -0.79 -4.50
C GLN A 223 -19.02 -1.28 -4.36
N ILE A 224 -18.79 -2.18 -3.40
CA ILE A 224 -17.54 -2.92 -3.25
C ILE A 224 -17.79 -4.42 -3.46
N ASP A 225 -16.72 -5.17 -3.72
CA ASP A 225 -16.82 -6.62 -3.92
C ASP A 225 -16.43 -7.41 -2.67
N GLY A 226 -15.55 -6.86 -1.82
CA GLY A 226 -15.09 -7.56 -0.63
C GLY A 226 -14.38 -6.69 0.38
N ILE A 227 -13.93 -7.34 1.45
CA ILE A 227 -13.18 -6.72 2.55
C ILE A 227 -12.00 -7.61 2.92
N GLU A 228 -10.87 -7.02 3.26
CA GLU A 228 -9.74 -7.72 3.87
C GLU A 228 -10.08 -8.03 5.32
N CYS A 229 -10.41 -9.30 5.57
CA CYS A 229 -10.80 -9.77 6.90
C CYS A 229 -9.61 -10.33 7.68
N TYR A 230 -8.58 -10.82 6.99
CA TYR A 230 -7.35 -11.34 7.59
C TYR A 230 -6.24 -10.34 7.42
N TYR A 231 -5.82 -9.71 8.50
CA TYR A 231 -4.76 -8.71 8.47
C TYR A 231 -3.87 -8.80 9.72
N THR A 232 -2.60 -8.47 9.56
CA THR A 232 -1.53 -8.67 10.55
C THR A 232 -1.84 -8.12 11.95
N THR A 233 -2.48 -6.95 12.05
CA THR A 233 -2.74 -6.26 13.33
C THR A 233 -4.14 -6.49 13.89
N PHE A 234 -5.01 -7.20 13.16
CA PHE A 234 -6.38 -7.39 13.62
C PHE A 234 -6.46 -8.31 14.84
N THR A 235 -7.29 -7.91 15.79
CA THR A 235 -7.69 -8.80 16.89
C THR A 235 -8.68 -9.85 16.40
N GLU A 236 -8.83 -10.95 17.14
CA GLU A 236 -9.81 -11.99 16.81
C GLU A 236 -11.23 -11.41 16.70
N GLU A 237 -11.60 -10.51 17.63
CA GLU A 237 -12.90 -9.82 17.59
C GLU A 237 -13.10 -8.99 16.31
N GLN A 238 -12.08 -8.28 15.86
CA GLN A 238 -12.11 -7.50 14.62
C GLN A 238 -12.25 -8.41 13.41
N HIS A 239 -11.50 -9.50 13.39
CA HIS A 239 -11.57 -10.52 12.35
C HIS A 239 -12.96 -11.14 12.25
N GLU A 240 -13.50 -11.66 13.36
CA GLU A 240 -14.84 -12.26 13.41
C GLU A 240 -15.92 -11.25 12.99
N LYS A 241 -15.81 -10.00 13.41
CA LYS A 241 -16.73 -8.92 13.02
C LYS A 241 -16.78 -8.73 11.51
N LEU A 242 -15.61 -8.70 10.83
CA LEU A 242 -15.57 -8.54 9.37
C LEU A 242 -16.07 -9.79 8.64
N LEU A 243 -15.75 -10.99 9.11
CA LEU A 243 -16.26 -12.22 8.53
C LEU A 243 -17.80 -12.27 8.61
N LYS A 244 -18.38 -11.91 9.76
CA LYS A 244 -19.82 -11.81 9.92
C LYS A 244 -20.44 -10.80 8.98
N LEU A 245 -19.85 -9.60 8.88
CA LEU A 245 -20.30 -8.54 7.98
C LEU A 245 -20.27 -8.98 6.52
N CYS A 246 -19.17 -9.62 6.08
CA CYS A 246 -19.06 -10.15 4.72
C CYS A 246 -20.13 -11.19 4.41
N ASN A 247 -20.40 -12.10 5.34
CA ASN A 247 -21.45 -13.09 5.19
C ASN A 247 -22.85 -12.46 5.10
N GLU A 248 -23.17 -11.50 5.98
CA GLU A 248 -24.47 -10.80 5.99
C GLU A 248 -24.70 -9.96 4.73
N ARG A 249 -23.65 -9.42 4.13
CA ARG A 249 -23.70 -8.55 2.96
C ARG A 249 -23.38 -9.26 1.64
N ASN A 250 -23.08 -10.56 1.67
CA ASN A 250 -22.60 -11.34 0.51
C ASN A 250 -21.36 -10.71 -0.14
N LEU A 251 -20.43 -10.20 0.67
CA LEU A 251 -19.15 -9.67 0.24
C LEU A 251 -18.09 -10.78 0.24
N PHE A 252 -17.13 -10.66 -0.66
CA PHE A 252 -15.97 -11.54 -0.71
C PHE A 252 -15.00 -11.22 0.42
N ILE A 253 -14.17 -12.19 0.74
CA ILE A 253 -13.15 -12.10 1.77
C ILE A 253 -11.78 -12.12 1.10
N SER A 254 -10.89 -11.25 1.56
CA SER A 254 -9.47 -11.31 1.27
C SER A 254 -8.64 -11.28 2.55
N GLY A 255 -7.33 -11.35 2.40
CA GLY A 255 -6.40 -11.20 3.49
C GLY A 255 -4.96 -11.14 3.01
N GLY A 256 -4.12 -10.47 3.76
CA GLY A 256 -2.72 -10.32 3.45
C GLY A 256 -1.88 -9.85 4.64
N SER A 257 -0.57 -10.00 4.48
CA SER A 257 0.40 -9.59 5.51
C SER A 257 0.67 -8.09 5.49
N ASP A 258 0.47 -7.46 4.35
CA ASP A 258 0.89 -6.08 4.09
C ASP A 258 2.41 -5.92 4.30
N PHE A 259 3.16 -6.87 3.74
CA PHE A 259 4.61 -6.95 3.83
C PHE A 259 5.28 -5.80 3.08
N HIS A 260 6.26 -5.13 3.75
CA HIS A 260 7.04 -4.02 3.18
C HIS A 260 8.57 -4.23 3.34
N GLY A 261 9.01 -5.45 3.69
CA GLY A 261 10.42 -5.70 3.97
C GLY A 261 10.91 -4.96 5.22
N THR A 262 12.04 -4.27 5.12
CA THR A 262 12.68 -3.64 6.29
C THR A 262 11.93 -2.41 6.85
N ILE A 263 10.92 -1.90 6.14
CA ILE A 263 10.05 -0.81 6.66
C ILE A 263 9.11 -1.36 7.75
N LYS A 264 8.61 -2.60 7.58
CA LYS A 264 7.84 -3.33 8.58
C LYS A 264 8.60 -4.61 8.98
N PRO A 265 9.73 -4.50 9.72
CA PRO A 265 10.68 -5.61 9.92
C PRO A 265 10.09 -6.80 10.67
N ASP A 266 9.04 -6.58 11.45
CA ASP A 266 8.37 -7.61 12.24
C ASP A 266 7.23 -8.32 11.48
N VAL A 267 6.91 -7.85 10.26
CA VAL A 267 5.88 -8.44 9.40
C VAL A 267 6.53 -9.37 8.38
N ASP A 268 6.15 -10.63 8.41
CA ASP A 268 6.65 -11.62 7.45
C ASP A 268 5.54 -12.08 6.48
N ILE A 269 5.94 -12.40 5.26
CA ILE A 269 5.04 -12.85 4.19
C ILE A 269 4.24 -14.07 4.66
N GLY A 270 2.92 -14.04 4.43
CA GLY A 270 1.99 -15.13 4.72
C GLY A 270 1.67 -15.32 6.19
N THR A 271 2.46 -14.76 7.11
CA THR A 271 2.32 -14.99 8.55
C THR A 271 2.19 -13.73 9.40
N GLY A 272 2.38 -12.54 8.82
CA GLY A 272 2.33 -11.28 9.57
C GLY A 272 3.30 -11.28 10.74
N TYR A 273 2.81 -11.01 11.95
CA TYR A 273 3.60 -11.14 13.20
C TYR A 273 3.73 -12.60 13.69
N GLY A 274 3.48 -13.60 12.84
CA GLY A 274 3.43 -15.02 13.20
C GLY A 274 2.04 -15.51 13.62
N ASN A 275 1.06 -14.63 13.62
CA ASN A 275 -0.34 -14.88 14.02
C ASN A 275 -1.29 -15.05 12.83
N LEU A 276 -0.89 -14.64 11.63
CA LEU A 276 -1.74 -14.65 10.46
C LEU A 276 -1.78 -16.06 9.83
N LYS A 277 -2.98 -16.54 9.53
CA LYS A 277 -3.25 -17.78 8.79
C LYS A 277 -4.43 -17.54 7.87
N ILE A 278 -4.16 -17.33 6.59
CA ILE A 278 -5.18 -17.02 5.61
C ILE A 278 -5.55 -18.31 4.87
N PRO A 279 -6.81 -18.80 4.98
CA PRO A 279 -7.25 -20.03 4.32
C PRO A 279 -7.32 -19.87 2.80
N ASN A 280 -6.97 -20.89 2.04
CA ASN A 280 -7.09 -20.88 0.57
C ASN A 280 -8.54 -20.74 0.12
N GLU A 281 -9.46 -21.23 0.90
CA GLU A 281 -10.88 -21.33 0.59
C GLU A 281 -11.55 -19.96 0.41
N ILE A 282 -10.98 -18.90 0.95
CA ILE A 282 -11.59 -17.55 0.86
C ILE A 282 -11.63 -17.00 -0.57
N ILE A 283 -10.77 -17.50 -1.48
CA ILE A 283 -10.79 -17.07 -2.88
C ILE A 283 -11.78 -17.82 -3.74
N ILE A 284 -12.22 -19.03 -3.34
CA ILE A 284 -13.13 -19.87 -4.13
C ILE A 284 -14.40 -19.12 -4.60
N PRO A 285 -15.07 -18.30 -3.77
CA PRO A 285 -16.27 -17.58 -4.19
C PRO A 285 -16.06 -16.57 -5.33
N TRP A 286 -14.81 -16.12 -5.54
CA TRP A 286 -14.50 -15.06 -6.49
C TRP A 286 -13.38 -15.36 -7.49
N GLU A 287 -12.70 -16.53 -7.37
CA GLU A 287 -11.63 -16.92 -8.30
C GLU A 287 -12.07 -16.96 -9.77
N ASN A 288 -13.32 -17.35 -10.05
CA ASN A 288 -13.88 -17.37 -11.41
C ASN A 288 -14.23 -15.97 -11.97
N LYS A 289 -14.13 -14.93 -11.16
CA LYS A 289 -14.43 -13.54 -11.54
C LYS A 289 -13.17 -12.76 -11.90
N ILE A 290 -12.00 -13.35 -11.71
CA ILE A 290 -10.70 -12.71 -11.94
C ILE A 290 -9.87 -13.52 -12.95
N LYS A 291 -8.82 -12.88 -13.44
CA LYS A 291 -7.79 -13.56 -14.24
C LYS A 291 -6.52 -13.65 -13.42
N TYR A 292 -5.92 -14.84 -13.40
CA TYR A 292 -4.58 -15.02 -12.85
C TYR A 292 -3.52 -14.46 -13.81
N PHE A 293 -2.40 -14.04 -13.27
CA PHE A 293 -1.26 -13.62 -14.05
C PHE A 293 -0.64 -14.82 -14.78
N THR A 294 -0.50 -14.71 -16.10
CA THR A 294 0.16 -15.72 -16.93
C THR A 294 1.37 -15.09 -17.61
N PRO A 295 2.59 -15.56 -17.35
CA PRO A 295 3.78 -15.09 -18.06
C PRO A 295 3.69 -15.39 -19.55
N LEU A 296 4.22 -14.50 -20.40
CA LEU A 296 4.20 -14.64 -21.86
C LEU A 296 4.83 -15.96 -22.38
N HIS A 297 5.77 -16.53 -21.63
CA HIS A 297 6.44 -17.77 -22.00
C HIS A 297 5.62 -19.06 -21.85
N LYS A 298 4.45 -19.04 -21.20
CA LYS A 298 3.55 -20.20 -21.09
C LYS A 298 2.54 -20.33 -22.23
N SER A 299 2.42 -19.35 -23.12
CA SER A 299 1.45 -19.38 -24.22
C SER A 299 1.88 -20.23 -25.43
N ILE A 300 3.05 -20.88 -25.39
CA ILE A 300 3.61 -21.64 -26.53
C ILE A 300 3.43 -23.15 -26.39
N GLU A 301 3.00 -23.68 -25.26
CA GLU A 301 2.96 -25.15 -25.03
C GLU A 301 1.58 -25.84 -25.07
N TYR A 302 0.50 -25.14 -25.42
CA TYR A 302 -0.83 -25.79 -25.57
C TYR A 302 -1.37 -25.75 -26.99
N SER A 303 -0.53 -26.05 -27.97
CA SER A 303 -0.95 -26.41 -29.32
C SER A 303 -0.18 -27.65 -29.79
N ARG A 304 -0.57 -28.82 -29.22
CA ARG A 304 -0.42 -30.14 -29.86
C ARG A 304 -1.39 -31.15 -29.28
#